data_c6d819dfbdc405b17867e08b3d6a955b
#
_entry.id   c6d819dfbdc405b17867e08b3d6a955b
#
_cell.length_a   1.000
_cell.length_b   1.000
_cell.length_c   1.000
_cell.angle_alpha   90.00
_cell.angle_beta   90.00
_cell.angle_gamma   90.00
#
_symmetry.space_group_name_H-M   'P 1'
#
loop_
_entity.id
_entity.type
_entity.pdbx_description
1 polymer ?
#
loop_
_entity_poly.entity_id
_entity_poly.type
_entity_poly.pdbx_seq_one_letter_code
_entity_poly.pdbx_strand_id
1 'polypeptide(L)'
;MKRRTLGPLLAAATLSAALAQTQAPPASAPATQTPPAAPAPAQPAAPAAPRTAPLPAANYVALGNFYYGRGNFDQAYVAFRAAAEIDARSSDALLGLGRSQVKLRLYAPAIETLRRLTTQDPRNLSGHLALAQAYQQQFIGAGDRASVTGNLAQALGVLTQAEALAQASPEAERKLNLSKVWNERGNVLRLQGAAGQAIEAFKRASTLNPDNGLILFNLGDMYYATGNLVAAIDSLQRAVITDPADAYNRAYYAKLLAISGNTAAAKPEAAQAARLAPNNPYAVGQYGVVSYLSRDPVTARAQLTQAVRLDPLRYPEFYYFLGRLDLDAGDLKAARENLTRAVALGSTTAEWIYYLGLSYERGAGAIAPDRLKARENYERALKLNPDYALAREGLTRVR
;
A
#
# COMPACT_ATOMS: atom_id res chain seq x y z
N MET A 1 30.21 -30.84 -1.91
CA MET A 1 28.94 -30.14 -2.23
C MET A 1 28.44 -29.45 -0.97
N LYS A 2 28.84 -28.20 -0.73
CA LYS A 2 28.39 -27.43 0.42
C LYS A 2 27.05 -26.79 0.05
N ARG A 3 25.96 -27.19 0.70
CA ARG A 3 24.67 -26.51 0.65
C ARG A 3 24.89 -25.10 1.17
N ARG A 4 24.84 -24.09 0.30
CA ARG A 4 24.74 -22.69 0.70
C ARG A 4 23.34 -22.51 1.27
N THR A 5 23.24 -22.46 2.57
CA THR A 5 22.06 -21.96 3.26
C THR A 5 21.85 -20.52 2.81
N LEU A 6 20.79 -20.28 2.09
CA LEU A 6 20.23 -18.94 1.91
C LEU A 6 19.90 -18.47 3.34
N GLY A 7 20.69 -17.54 3.84
CA GLY A 7 20.40 -16.88 5.10
C GLY A 7 18.99 -16.26 5.01
N PRO A 8 18.31 -16.09 6.14
CA PRO A 8 16.95 -15.61 6.14
C PRO A 8 16.90 -14.25 5.47
N LEU A 9 16.22 -14.16 4.33
CA LEU A 9 15.76 -12.92 3.71
C LEU A 9 14.62 -12.32 4.57
N LEU A 10 14.92 -12.15 5.84
CA LEU A 10 14.11 -11.46 6.83
C LEU A 10 14.52 -9.98 6.84
N ALA A 11 14.48 -9.35 5.69
CA ALA A 11 14.37 -7.91 5.65
C ALA A 11 12.89 -7.60 5.74
N ALA A 12 12.50 -6.99 6.85
CA ALA A 12 11.21 -6.39 7.02
C ALA A 12 10.87 -5.58 5.77
N ALA A 13 10.05 -6.17 4.89
CA ALA A 13 9.32 -5.41 3.91
C ALA A 13 8.33 -4.57 4.73
N THR A 14 8.83 -3.45 5.27
CA THR A 14 7.94 -2.40 5.76
C THR A 14 7.00 -2.11 4.61
N LEU A 15 5.72 -2.35 4.85
CA LEU A 15 4.64 -1.90 4.00
C LEU A 15 4.86 -0.41 3.70
N SER A 16 5.52 -0.11 2.60
CA SER A 16 5.35 1.17 1.95
C SER A 16 3.95 1.13 1.34
N ALA A 17 2.96 1.52 2.16
CA ALA A 17 1.69 1.95 1.64
C ALA A 17 2.02 3.02 0.59
N ALA A 18 1.83 2.68 -0.66
CA ALA A 18 2.18 3.52 -1.78
C ALA A 18 1.31 4.77 -1.76
N LEU A 19 1.90 5.81 -1.27
CA LEU A 19 1.42 7.18 -1.42
C LEU A 19 1.70 7.60 -2.86
N ALA A 20 0.68 7.57 -3.71
CA ALA A 20 0.72 8.29 -4.97
C ALA A 20 0.85 9.78 -4.64
N GLN A 21 2.05 10.33 -4.76
CA GLN A 21 2.26 11.78 -4.81
C GLN A 21 1.85 12.24 -6.20
N THR A 22 0.66 12.80 -6.33
CA THR A 22 0.33 13.68 -7.45
C THR A 22 1.04 14.99 -7.20
N GLN A 23 1.99 15.32 -8.07
CA GLN A 23 2.63 16.63 -8.12
C GLN A 23 1.57 17.71 -8.36
N ALA A 24 1.63 18.78 -7.57
CA ALA A 24 0.87 20.00 -7.82
C ALA A 24 1.37 20.65 -9.13
N PRO A 25 0.48 21.24 -9.94
CA PRO A 25 0.89 21.99 -11.11
C PRO A 25 1.69 23.24 -10.72
N PRO A 26 2.63 23.70 -11.57
CA PRO A 26 3.47 24.86 -11.28
C PRO A 26 2.64 26.14 -11.16
N ALA A 27 3.03 26.98 -10.23
CA ALA A 27 2.41 28.28 -9.98
C ALA A 27 2.46 29.15 -11.24
N SER A 28 1.31 29.68 -11.63
CA SER A 28 1.15 30.65 -12.71
C SER A 28 1.81 31.99 -12.33
N ALA A 29 2.47 32.60 -13.30
CA ALA A 29 3.12 33.91 -13.22
C ALA A 29 2.11 35.04 -12.86
N PRO A 30 2.61 36.14 -12.27
CA PRO A 30 1.74 37.23 -11.83
C PRO A 30 1.11 37.97 -13.01
N ALA A 31 -0.21 38.13 -12.95
CA ALA A 31 -0.98 38.89 -13.93
C ALA A 31 -0.68 40.38 -13.80
N THR A 32 -0.32 41.01 -14.92
CA THR A 32 -0.23 42.45 -15.08
C THR A 32 -1.60 43.09 -14.88
N GLN A 33 -1.68 44.03 -13.94
CA GLN A 33 -2.90 44.82 -13.69
C GLN A 33 -3.16 45.78 -14.84
N THR A 34 -4.29 45.64 -15.50
CA THR A 34 -4.89 46.64 -16.39
C THR A 34 -5.77 47.61 -15.55
N PRO A 35 -5.77 48.92 -15.84
CA PRO A 35 -6.57 49.87 -15.09
C PRO A 35 -8.09 49.70 -15.31
N PRO A 36 -8.92 50.10 -14.37
CA PRO A 36 -10.36 49.85 -14.39
C PRO A 36 -11.07 50.60 -15.51
N ALA A 37 -11.85 49.87 -16.30
CA ALA A 37 -12.76 50.45 -17.29
C ALA A 37 -13.98 51.06 -16.60
N ALA A 38 -14.47 52.15 -17.16
CA ALA A 38 -15.65 52.90 -16.68
C ALA A 38 -16.92 52.00 -16.64
N PRO A 39 -17.86 52.25 -15.71
CA PRO A 39 -19.03 51.42 -15.58
C PRO A 39 -19.97 51.55 -16.79
N ALA A 40 -20.28 50.42 -17.41
CA ALA A 40 -21.28 50.32 -18.45
C ALA A 40 -22.71 50.51 -17.87
N PRO A 41 -23.65 51.04 -18.63
CA PRO A 41 -25.02 51.28 -18.16
C PRO A 41 -25.69 49.93 -17.82
N ALA A 42 -26.42 49.92 -16.69
CA ALA A 42 -27.10 48.73 -16.17
C ALA A 42 -28.10 48.17 -17.20
N GLN A 43 -27.84 46.95 -17.66
CA GLN A 43 -28.82 46.19 -18.43
C GLN A 43 -29.97 45.76 -17.49
N PRO A 44 -31.24 45.80 -17.94
CA PRO A 44 -32.33 45.27 -17.14
C PRO A 44 -32.10 43.80 -16.83
N ALA A 45 -32.25 43.44 -15.56
CA ALA A 45 -32.07 42.09 -15.07
C ALA A 45 -32.95 41.12 -15.87
N ALA A 46 -32.32 40.12 -16.51
CA ALA A 46 -33.06 39.04 -17.13
C ALA A 46 -33.94 38.34 -16.07
N PRO A 47 -35.17 37.92 -16.43
CA PRO A 47 -36.01 37.19 -15.48
C PRO A 47 -35.26 35.99 -14.94
N ALA A 48 -35.22 35.88 -13.60
CA ALA A 48 -34.56 34.76 -12.94
C ALA A 48 -35.15 33.44 -13.46
N ALA A 49 -34.31 32.59 -14.04
CA ALA A 49 -34.73 31.25 -14.46
C ALA A 49 -35.42 30.53 -13.28
N PRO A 50 -36.50 29.79 -13.52
CA PRO A 50 -37.20 29.10 -12.46
C PRO A 50 -36.20 28.24 -11.70
N ARG A 51 -36.01 28.53 -10.41
CA ARG A 51 -35.19 27.70 -9.53
C ARG A 51 -35.90 26.36 -9.43
N THR A 52 -35.42 25.37 -10.16
CA THR A 52 -35.83 23.96 -9.94
C THR A 52 -35.59 23.66 -8.46
N ALA A 53 -36.60 23.12 -7.76
CA ALA A 53 -36.47 22.69 -6.39
C ALA A 53 -35.24 21.77 -6.26
N PRO A 54 -34.42 21.94 -5.24
CA PRO A 54 -33.26 21.04 -5.06
C PRO A 54 -33.74 19.59 -4.99
N LEU A 55 -33.03 18.69 -5.66
CA LEU A 55 -33.32 17.25 -5.60
C LEU A 55 -33.28 16.76 -4.14
N PRO A 56 -34.13 15.80 -3.75
CA PRO A 56 -34.08 15.19 -2.42
C PRO A 56 -32.66 14.67 -2.07
N ALA A 57 -32.30 14.73 -0.80
CA ALA A 57 -30.98 14.23 -0.31
C ALA A 57 -30.66 12.82 -0.80
N ALA A 58 -31.67 11.93 -0.87
CA ALA A 58 -31.53 10.56 -1.36
C ALA A 58 -30.98 10.47 -2.80
N ASN A 59 -31.33 11.42 -3.67
CA ASN A 59 -30.83 11.43 -5.05
C ASN A 59 -29.33 11.75 -5.09
N TYR A 60 -28.88 12.68 -4.23
CA TYR A 60 -27.45 12.97 -4.10
C TYR A 60 -26.68 11.84 -3.44
N VAL A 61 -27.27 11.08 -2.49
CA VAL A 61 -26.69 9.85 -1.94
C VAL A 61 -26.51 8.80 -3.03
N ALA A 62 -27.55 8.60 -3.86
CA ALA A 62 -27.46 7.64 -4.99
C ALA A 62 -26.36 8.04 -5.99
N LEU A 63 -26.29 9.34 -6.32
CA LEU A 63 -25.24 9.89 -7.19
C LEU A 63 -23.85 9.74 -6.58
N GLY A 64 -23.71 10.00 -5.29
CA GLY A 64 -22.47 9.80 -4.54
C GLY A 64 -22.01 8.35 -4.57
N ASN A 65 -22.92 7.39 -4.34
CA ASN A 65 -22.63 5.97 -4.41
C ASN A 65 -22.19 5.53 -5.82
N PHE A 66 -22.85 6.06 -6.85
CA PHE A 66 -22.48 5.80 -8.24
C PHE A 66 -21.05 6.25 -8.57
N TYR A 67 -20.68 7.48 -8.18
CA TYR A 67 -19.32 7.97 -8.39
C TYR A 67 -18.29 7.26 -7.54
N TYR A 68 -18.62 6.98 -6.27
CA TYR A 68 -17.73 6.25 -5.36
C TYR A 68 -17.42 4.85 -5.88
N GLY A 69 -18.42 4.13 -6.38
CA GLY A 69 -18.25 2.80 -6.97
C GLY A 69 -17.37 2.79 -8.23
N ARG A 70 -17.23 3.94 -8.91
CA ARG A 70 -16.36 4.12 -10.08
C ARG A 70 -14.98 4.67 -9.75
N GLY A 71 -14.69 4.92 -8.46
CA GLY A 71 -13.43 5.52 -8.02
C GLY A 71 -13.34 7.04 -8.22
N ASN A 72 -14.41 7.70 -8.65
CA ASN A 72 -14.48 9.15 -8.85
C ASN A 72 -14.77 9.84 -7.51
N PHE A 73 -13.77 9.83 -6.62
CA PHE A 73 -13.97 10.24 -5.23
C PHE A 73 -14.25 11.73 -5.06
N ASP A 74 -13.74 12.59 -5.94
CA ASP A 74 -14.04 14.04 -5.93
C ASP A 74 -15.52 14.31 -6.20
N GLN A 75 -16.09 13.65 -7.23
CA GLN A 75 -17.51 13.79 -7.57
C GLN A 75 -18.39 13.14 -6.49
N ALA A 76 -17.97 12.00 -5.93
CA ALA A 76 -18.64 11.36 -4.81
C ALA A 76 -18.69 12.29 -3.59
N TYR A 77 -17.57 12.93 -3.25
CA TYR A 77 -17.47 13.90 -2.17
C TYR A 77 -18.48 15.06 -2.35
N VAL A 78 -18.52 15.66 -3.54
CA VAL A 78 -19.44 16.77 -3.84
C VAL A 78 -20.89 16.32 -3.69
N ALA A 79 -21.25 15.16 -4.21
CA ALA A 79 -22.62 14.64 -4.12
C ALA A 79 -23.02 14.32 -2.67
N PHE A 80 -22.19 13.62 -1.90
CA PHE A 80 -22.48 13.31 -0.50
C PHE A 80 -22.50 14.55 0.38
N ARG A 81 -21.67 15.57 0.08
CA ARG A 81 -21.71 16.84 0.78
C ARG A 81 -23.03 17.56 0.54
N ALA A 82 -23.49 17.65 -0.71
CA ALA A 82 -24.79 18.21 -1.04
C ALA A 82 -25.93 17.46 -0.33
N ALA A 83 -25.89 16.13 -0.27
CA ALA A 83 -26.84 15.33 0.48
C ALA A 83 -26.85 15.68 1.98
N ALA A 84 -25.67 15.80 2.60
CA ALA A 84 -25.52 16.13 4.02
C ALA A 84 -25.87 17.60 4.35
N GLU A 85 -25.80 18.51 3.38
CA GLU A 85 -26.28 19.90 3.50
C GLU A 85 -27.82 19.96 3.44
N ILE A 86 -28.47 19.12 2.63
CA ILE A 86 -29.93 19.03 2.53
C ILE A 86 -30.50 18.28 3.76
N ASP A 87 -29.92 17.14 4.12
CA ASP A 87 -30.31 16.38 5.30
C ASP A 87 -29.10 16.09 6.18
N ALA A 88 -28.90 16.95 7.16
CA ALA A 88 -27.77 16.87 8.09
C ALA A 88 -27.80 15.64 9.01
N ARG A 89 -28.91 14.87 9.05
CA ARG A 89 -29.09 13.66 9.84
C ARG A 89 -29.01 12.38 9.00
N SER A 90 -28.87 12.49 7.69
CA SER A 90 -28.75 11.31 6.82
C SER A 90 -27.49 10.52 7.13
N SER A 91 -27.64 9.34 7.74
CA SER A 91 -26.54 8.43 8.04
C SER A 91 -25.79 8.00 6.76
N ASP A 92 -26.50 7.76 5.67
CA ASP A 92 -25.90 7.38 4.39
C ASP A 92 -25.07 8.52 3.77
N ALA A 93 -25.58 9.77 3.84
CA ALA A 93 -24.84 10.92 3.36
C ALA A 93 -23.55 11.15 4.17
N LEU A 94 -23.62 11.09 5.50
CA LEU A 94 -22.47 11.26 6.39
C LEU A 94 -21.44 10.11 6.20
N LEU A 95 -21.92 8.87 6.06
CA LEU A 95 -21.04 7.72 5.80
C LEU A 95 -20.30 7.86 4.46
N GLY A 96 -21.04 8.18 3.40
CA GLY A 96 -20.48 8.39 2.07
C GLY A 96 -19.51 9.56 2.02
N LEU A 97 -19.86 10.68 2.67
CA LEU A 97 -19.00 11.85 2.80
C LEU A 97 -17.69 11.51 3.51
N GLY A 98 -17.76 10.89 4.69
CA GLY A 98 -16.58 10.51 5.45
C GLY A 98 -15.67 9.54 4.71
N ARG A 99 -16.24 8.54 4.03
CA ARG A 99 -15.48 7.62 3.19
C ARG A 99 -14.80 8.30 2.00
N SER A 100 -15.49 9.22 1.34
CA SER A 100 -14.93 10.01 0.23
C SER A 100 -13.79 10.91 0.71
N GLN A 101 -13.95 11.56 1.86
CA GLN A 101 -12.91 12.35 2.50
C GLN A 101 -11.66 11.52 2.81
N VAL A 102 -11.80 10.28 3.30
CA VAL A 102 -10.67 9.37 3.50
C VAL A 102 -9.94 9.09 2.18
N LYS A 103 -10.68 8.81 1.10
CA LYS A 103 -10.11 8.56 -0.23
C LYS A 103 -9.36 9.77 -0.78
N LEU A 104 -9.84 10.97 -0.49
CA LEU A 104 -9.22 12.25 -0.85
C LEU A 104 -8.12 12.69 0.14
N ARG A 105 -7.79 11.87 1.12
CA ARG A 105 -6.80 12.15 2.18
C ARG A 105 -7.16 13.33 3.08
N LEU A 106 -8.41 13.71 3.12
CA LEU A 106 -8.96 14.72 4.04
C LEU A 106 -9.29 14.05 5.39
N TYR A 107 -8.25 13.55 6.07
CA TYR A 107 -8.44 12.66 7.22
C TYR A 107 -9.07 13.33 8.43
N ALA A 108 -8.67 14.56 8.77
CA ALA A 108 -9.26 15.27 9.91
C ALA A 108 -10.76 15.60 9.67
N PRO A 109 -11.17 16.15 8.52
CA PRO A 109 -12.58 16.26 8.16
C PRO A 109 -13.33 14.93 8.15
N ALA A 110 -12.70 13.84 7.68
CA ALA A 110 -13.32 12.51 7.68
C ALA A 110 -13.65 12.03 9.10
N ILE A 111 -12.71 12.18 10.02
CA ILE A 111 -12.89 11.83 11.43
C ILE A 111 -14.02 12.64 12.06
N GLU A 112 -14.08 13.93 11.81
CA GLU A 112 -15.14 14.80 12.30
C GLU A 112 -16.51 14.36 11.77
N THR A 113 -16.63 14.17 10.45
CA THR A 113 -17.87 13.71 9.79
C THR A 113 -18.32 12.36 10.34
N LEU A 114 -17.40 11.39 10.50
CA LEU A 114 -17.73 10.05 10.97
C LEU A 114 -18.00 9.99 12.48
N ARG A 115 -17.36 10.85 13.29
CA ARG A 115 -17.74 11.05 14.69
C ARG A 115 -19.16 11.58 14.82
N ARG A 116 -19.50 12.58 14.01
CA ARG A 116 -20.87 13.09 13.96
C ARG A 116 -21.86 11.98 13.61
N LEU A 117 -21.56 11.15 12.60
CA LEU A 117 -22.38 9.99 12.25
C LEU A 117 -22.57 9.06 13.45
N THR A 118 -21.48 8.62 14.08
CA THR A 118 -21.55 7.66 15.20
C THR A 118 -22.18 8.23 16.47
N THR A 119 -22.22 9.56 16.61
CA THR A 119 -22.95 10.25 17.68
C THR A 119 -24.45 10.33 17.39
N GLN A 120 -24.83 10.62 16.15
CA GLN A 120 -26.23 10.73 15.73
C GLN A 120 -26.90 9.37 15.56
N ASP A 121 -26.16 8.38 15.11
CA ASP A 121 -26.59 7.00 14.90
C ASP A 121 -25.58 6.04 15.55
N PRO A 122 -25.65 5.87 16.90
CA PRO A 122 -24.71 5.03 17.63
C PRO A 122 -24.77 3.53 17.25
N ARG A 123 -25.83 3.09 16.57
CA ARG A 123 -25.98 1.72 16.10
C ARG A 123 -25.42 1.46 14.71
N ASN A 124 -24.88 2.48 14.06
CA ASN A 124 -24.33 2.38 12.71
C ASN A 124 -22.96 1.68 12.70
N LEU A 125 -22.96 0.37 12.58
CA LEU A 125 -21.73 -0.43 12.52
C LEU A 125 -20.79 0.04 11.40
N SER A 126 -21.35 0.37 10.23
CA SER A 126 -20.55 0.87 9.09
C SER A 126 -19.88 2.22 9.39
N GLY A 127 -20.54 3.08 10.16
CA GLY A 127 -19.98 4.34 10.64
C GLY A 127 -18.80 4.13 11.58
N HIS A 128 -18.92 3.21 12.55
CA HIS A 128 -17.83 2.87 13.46
C HIS A 128 -16.64 2.27 12.73
N LEU A 129 -16.86 1.34 11.79
CA LEU A 129 -15.78 0.76 10.98
C LEU A 129 -15.09 1.84 10.13
N ALA A 130 -15.86 2.74 9.48
CA ALA A 130 -15.30 3.83 8.68
C ALA A 130 -14.50 4.82 9.55
N LEU A 131 -14.96 5.11 10.78
CA LEU A 131 -14.23 5.97 11.72
C LEU A 131 -12.91 5.35 12.15
N ALA A 132 -12.89 4.05 12.47
CA ALA A 132 -11.65 3.33 12.78
C ALA A 132 -10.67 3.37 11.60
N GLN A 133 -11.16 3.17 10.37
CA GLN A 133 -10.35 3.29 9.16
C GLN A 133 -9.82 4.73 8.96
N ALA A 134 -10.62 5.76 9.23
CA ALA A 134 -10.17 7.15 9.12
C ALA A 134 -9.00 7.46 10.06
N TYR A 135 -9.05 6.99 11.31
CA TYR A 135 -7.94 7.09 12.26
C TYR A 135 -6.69 6.36 11.77
N GLN A 136 -6.84 5.13 11.24
CA GLN A 136 -5.72 4.37 10.67
C GLN A 136 -5.08 5.12 9.50
N GLN A 137 -5.89 5.64 8.57
CA GLN A 137 -5.39 6.35 7.39
C GLN A 137 -4.72 7.67 7.76
N GLN A 138 -5.20 8.38 8.79
CA GLN A 138 -4.52 9.56 9.30
C GLN A 138 -3.14 9.21 9.89
N PHE A 139 -3.03 8.12 10.64
CA PHE A 139 -1.74 7.64 11.16
C PHE A 139 -0.77 7.24 10.05
N ILE A 140 -1.25 6.53 9.02
CA ILE A 140 -0.43 6.11 7.87
C ILE A 140 0.04 7.32 7.06
N GLY A 141 -0.84 8.30 6.84
CA GLY A 141 -0.58 9.49 6.01
C GLY A 141 0.15 10.62 6.72
N ALA A 142 0.41 10.51 8.02
CA ALA A 142 1.09 11.56 8.78
C ALA A 142 2.59 11.59 8.48
N GLY A 143 3.12 12.79 8.23
CA GLY A 143 4.57 13.02 8.12
C GLY A 143 5.29 12.82 9.46
N ASP A 144 4.66 13.27 10.54
CA ASP A 144 5.05 12.97 11.92
C ASP A 144 4.04 12.03 12.57
N ARG A 145 4.42 10.77 12.70
CA ARG A 145 3.56 9.75 13.32
C ARG A 145 3.46 9.92 14.85
N ALA A 146 4.44 10.55 15.48
CA ALA A 146 4.43 10.76 16.92
C ALA A 146 3.25 11.64 17.34
N SER A 147 2.91 12.66 16.54
CA SER A 147 1.78 13.57 16.80
C SER A 147 0.39 12.90 16.70
N VAL A 148 0.29 11.75 16.04
CA VAL A 148 -0.98 11.05 15.77
C VAL A 148 -1.02 9.61 16.34
N THR A 149 -0.10 9.26 17.24
CA THR A 149 -0.07 7.92 17.87
C THR A 149 -1.36 7.60 18.62
N GLY A 150 -2.00 8.59 19.22
CA GLY A 150 -3.30 8.45 19.87
C GLY A 150 -4.43 7.95 18.96
N ASN A 151 -4.30 8.14 17.64
CA ASN A 151 -5.31 7.69 16.69
C ASN A 151 -5.50 6.17 16.68
N LEU A 152 -4.43 5.41 16.87
CA LEU A 152 -4.53 3.94 16.89
C LEU A 152 -5.29 3.47 18.15
N ALA A 153 -5.11 4.14 19.30
CA ALA A 153 -5.88 3.86 20.50
C ALA A 153 -7.36 4.25 20.32
N GLN A 154 -7.64 5.39 19.68
CA GLN A 154 -9.00 5.81 19.33
C GLN A 154 -9.66 4.80 18.39
N ALA A 155 -8.95 4.31 17.37
CA ALA A 155 -9.45 3.28 16.47
C ALA A 155 -9.82 2.00 17.22
N LEU A 156 -8.99 1.52 18.15
CA LEU A 156 -9.31 0.33 18.96
C LEU A 156 -10.54 0.55 19.86
N GLY A 157 -10.68 1.74 20.47
CA GLY A 157 -11.85 2.11 21.24
C GLY A 157 -13.14 2.05 20.41
N VAL A 158 -13.11 2.64 19.21
CA VAL A 158 -14.23 2.59 18.27
C VAL A 158 -14.52 1.15 17.81
N LEU A 159 -13.50 0.33 17.59
CA LEU A 159 -13.67 -1.09 17.21
C LEU A 159 -14.24 -1.93 18.35
N THR A 160 -14.04 -1.57 19.61
CA THR A 160 -14.70 -2.22 20.74
C THR A 160 -16.20 -1.96 20.73
N GLN A 161 -16.63 -0.74 20.41
CA GLN A 161 -18.05 -0.42 20.20
C GLN A 161 -18.62 -1.16 18.98
N ALA A 162 -17.88 -1.17 17.87
CA ALA A 162 -18.26 -1.91 16.68
C ALA A 162 -18.42 -3.42 16.93
N GLU A 163 -17.59 -4.02 17.78
CA GLU A 163 -17.70 -5.43 18.16
C GLU A 163 -19.00 -5.73 18.90
N ALA A 164 -19.37 -4.88 19.86
CA ALA A 164 -20.64 -5.02 20.57
C ALA A 164 -21.85 -4.92 19.62
N LEU A 165 -21.81 -3.98 18.66
CA LEU A 165 -22.84 -3.85 17.64
C LEU A 165 -22.89 -5.06 16.70
N ALA A 166 -21.73 -5.57 16.28
CA ALA A 166 -21.65 -6.74 15.43
C ALA A 166 -22.16 -8.01 16.16
N GLN A 167 -21.89 -8.12 17.46
CA GLN A 167 -22.40 -9.22 18.29
C GLN A 167 -23.93 -9.15 18.44
N ALA A 168 -24.52 -7.96 18.49
CA ALA A 168 -25.94 -7.73 18.55
C ALA A 168 -26.64 -7.81 17.19
N SER A 169 -25.91 -7.97 16.09
CA SER A 169 -26.48 -8.11 14.73
C SER A 169 -27.36 -9.36 14.60
N PRO A 170 -28.32 -9.38 13.67
CA PRO A 170 -29.06 -10.59 13.31
C PRO A 170 -28.11 -11.76 13.07
N GLU A 171 -28.54 -12.98 13.42
CA GLU A 171 -27.68 -14.18 13.33
C GLU A 171 -27.07 -14.37 11.93
N ALA A 172 -27.85 -14.14 10.89
CA ALA A 172 -27.41 -14.26 9.49
C ALA A 172 -26.24 -13.32 9.14
N GLU A 173 -26.14 -12.16 9.79
CA GLU A 173 -25.12 -11.15 9.51
C GLU A 173 -23.98 -11.15 10.54
N ARG A 174 -24.20 -11.72 11.72
CA ARG A 174 -23.31 -11.61 12.87
C ARG A 174 -21.89 -12.05 12.56
N LYS A 175 -21.72 -13.23 11.94
CA LYS A 175 -20.40 -13.77 11.58
C LYS A 175 -19.67 -12.83 10.63
N LEU A 176 -20.36 -12.35 9.59
CA LEU A 176 -19.80 -11.43 8.61
C LEU A 176 -19.41 -10.09 9.25
N ASN A 177 -20.26 -9.54 10.11
CA ASN A 177 -20.02 -8.26 10.78
C ASN A 177 -18.86 -8.37 11.77
N LEU A 178 -18.79 -9.43 12.56
CA LEU A 178 -17.67 -9.70 13.46
C LEU A 178 -16.36 -9.90 12.68
N SER A 179 -16.40 -10.60 11.55
CA SER A 179 -15.19 -10.79 10.74
C SER A 179 -14.60 -9.47 10.24
N LYS A 180 -15.46 -8.52 9.82
CA LYS A 180 -15.04 -7.17 9.44
C LYS A 180 -14.36 -6.43 10.62
N VAL A 181 -14.97 -6.47 11.79
CA VAL A 181 -14.42 -5.84 13.00
C VAL A 181 -13.07 -6.42 13.38
N TRP A 182 -12.94 -7.75 13.39
CA TRP A 182 -11.68 -8.41 13.72
C TRP A 182 -10.59 -8.17 12.68
N ASN A 183 -10.94 -8.08 11.40
CA ASN A 183 -10.00 -7.69 10.36
C ASN A 183 -9.47 -6.27 10.56
N GLU A 184 -10.35 -5.30 10.82
CA GLU A 184 -9.93 -3.92 11.10
C GLU A 184 -9.11 -3.81 12.39
N ARG A 185 -9.45 -4.57 13.44
CA ARG A 185 -8.65 -4.66 14.67
C ARG A 185 -7.25 -5.20 14.39
N GLY A 186 -7.13 -6.24 13.55
CA GLY A 186 -5.85 -6.77 13.09
C GLY A 186 -5.00 -5.72 12.38
N ASN A 187 -5.62 -4.91 11.51
CA ASN A 187 -4.95 -3.81 10.81
C ASN A 187 -4.40 -2.75 11.78
N VAL A 188 -5.18 -2.34 12.79
CA VAL A 188 -4.73 -1.38 13.82
C VAL A 188 -3.57 -1.95 14.64
N LEU A 189 -3.70 -3.18 15.12
CA LEU A 189 -2.68 -3.86 15.92
C LEU A 189 -1.37 -4.04 15.15
N ARG A 190 -1.45 -4.34 13.84
CA ARG A 190 -0.29 -4.36 12.95
C ARG A 190 0.41 -3.00 12.90
N LEU A 191 -0.32 -1.90 12.78
CA LEU A 191 0.24 -0.55 12.79
C LEU A 191 0.87 -0.16 14.14
N GLN A 192 0.39 -0.71 15.24
CA GLN A 192 0.98 -0.57 16.57
C GLN A 192 2.24 -1.42 16.77
N GLY A 193 2.57 -2.32 15.84
CA GLY A 193 3.66 -3.28 15.99
C GLY A 193 3.31 -4.49 16.89
N ALA A 194 2.06 -4.64 17.29
CA ALA A 194 1.57 -5.74 18.14
C ALA A 194 1.29 -7.01 17.30
N ALA A 195 2.36 -7.55 16.67
CA ALA A 195 2.27 -8.59 15.65
C ALA A 195 1.50 -9.85 16.11
N GLY A 196 1.75 -10.35 17.32
CA GLY A 196 1.05 -11.52 17.86
C GLY A 196 -0.45 -11.29 17.99
N GLN A 197 -0.85 -10.12 18.51
CA GLN A 197 -2.26 -9.75 18.66
C GLN A 197 -2.93 -9.54 17.30
N ALA A 198 -2.20 -8.96 16.32
CA ALA A 198 -2.70 -8.80 14.96
C ALA A 198 -2.98 -10.15 14.29
N ILE A 199 -2.08 -11.13 14.43
CA ILE A 199 -2.28 -12.50 13.94
C ILE A 199 -3.54 -13.12 14.56
N GLU A 200 -3.71 -13.02 15.86
CA GLU A 200 -4.89 -13.58 16.53
C GLU A 200 -6.21 -12.90 16.07
N ALA A 201 -6.18 -11.58 15.85
CA ALA A 201 -7.31 -10.85 15.29
C ALA A 201 -7.65 -11.32 13.87
N PHE A 202 -6.66 -11.47 12.99
CA PHE A 202 -6.87 -11.97 11.63
C PHE A 202 -7.31 -13.45 11.61
N LYS A 203 -6.79 -14.29 12.52
CA LYS A 203 -7.28 -15.67 12.68
C LYS A 203 -8.76 -15.71 13.03
N ARG A 204 -9.20 -14.90 14.02
CA ARG A 204 -10.61 -14.79 14.39
C ARG A 204 -11.45 -14.32 13.19
N ALA A 205 -10.97 -13.31 12.46
CA ALA A 205 -11.64 -12.84 11.25
C ALA A 205 -11.78 -13.96 10.20
N SER A 206 -10.71 -14.74 9.94
CA SER A 206 -10.70 -15.83 8.96
C SER A 206 -11.53 -17.03 9.38
N THR A 207 -11.67 -17.29 10.69
CA THR A 207 -12.58 -18.34 11.20
C THR A 207 -14.05 -17.94 10.99
N LEU A 208 -14.36 -16.65 11.14
CA LEU A 208 -15.72 -16.13 10.97
C LEU A 208 -16.11 -15.98 9.50
N ASN A 209 -15.16 -15.72 8.64
CA ASN A 209 -15.35 -15.60 7.19
C ASN A 209 -14.16 -16.22 6.44
N PRO A 210 -14.16 -17.58 6.31
CA PRO A 210 -13.02 -18.33 5.77
C PRO A 210 -12.75 -18.09 4.28
N ASP A 211 -13.78 -17.64 3.54
CA ASP A 211 -13.72 -17.43 2.10
C ASP A 211 -13.48 -15.94 1.74
N ASN A 212 -12.82 -15.20 2.64
CA ASN A 212 -12.46 -13.81 2.37
C ASN A 212 -10.96 -13.69 2.05
N GLY A 213 -10.65 -13.54 0.76
CA GLY A 213 -9.26 -13.43 0.27
C GLY A 213 -8.46 -12.30 0.91
N LEU A 214 -9.08 -11.14 1.23
CA LEU A 214 -8.41 -10.04 1.91
C LEU A 214 -7.99 -10.39 3.34
N ILE A 215 -8.85 -11.07 4.09
CA ILE A 215 -8.54 -11.52 5.47
C ILE A 215 -7.39 -12.53 5.42
N LEU A 216 -7.47 -13.49 4.50
CA LEU A 216 -6.43 -14.51 4.30
C LEU A 216 -5.11 -13.89 3.87
N PHE A 217 -5.15 -12.86 3.01
CA PHE A 217 -3.97 -12.08 2.63
C PHE A 217 -3.35 -11.38 3.85
N ASN A 218 -4.15 -10.66 4.64
CA ASN A 218 -3.66 -9.95 5.82
C ASN A 218 -3.02 -10.91 6.84
N LEU A 219 -3.62 -12.08 7.03
CA LEU A 219 -3.08 -13.14 7.88
C LEU A 219 -1.75 -13.67 7.34
N GLY A 220 -1.69 -13.96 6.04
CA GLY A 220 -0.48 -14.43 5.36
C GLY A 220 0.66 -13.41 5.42
N ASP A 221 0.36 -12.13 5.22
CA ASP A 221 1.32 -11.03 5.33
C ASP A 221 1.90 -10.92 6.75
N MET A 222 1.05 -11.05 7.76
CA MET A 222 1.50 -11.03 9.16
C MET A 222 2.35 -12.25 9.53
N TYR A 223 2.01 -13.45 9.03
CA TYR A 223 2.87 -14.63 9.22
C TYR A 223 4.22 -14.45 8.55
N TYR A 224 4.26 -13.90 7.34
CA TYR A 224 5.53 -13.61 6.66
C TYR A 224 6.37 -12.58 7.44
N ALA A 225 5.75 -11.49 7.89
CA ALA A 225 6.41 -10.44 8.66
C ALA A 225 6.99 -10.96 10.00
N THR A 226 6.41 -12.01 10.57
CA THR A 226 6.90 -12.67 11.81
C THR A 226 7.80 -13.88 11.56
N GLY A 227 8.18 -14.14 10.31
CA GLY A 227 9.09 -15.23 9.93
C GLY A 227 8.44 -16.60 9.77
N ASN A 228 7.13 -16.72 9.94
CA ASN A 228 6.41 -17.99 9.72
C ASN A 228 6.03 -18.17 8.25
N LEU A 229 7.04 -18.48 7.43
CA LEU A 229 6.87 -18.60 5.97
C LEU A 229 5.87 -19.70 5.59
N VAL A 230 5.82 -20.80 6.34
CA VAL A 230 4.92 -21.93 6.04
C VAL A 230 3.46 -21.52 6.19
N ALA A 231 3.11 -20.90 7.32
CA ALA A 231 1.74 -20.42 7.56
C ALA A 231 1.37 -19.26 6.61
N ALA A 232 2.34 -18.43 6.19
CA ALA A 232 2.13 -17.38 5.20
C ALA A 232 1.74 -17.98 3.84
N ILE A 233 2.47 -18.99 3.37
CA ILE A 233 2.19 -19.69 2.11
C ILE A 233 0.82 -20.36 2.16
N ASP A 234 0.46 -21.06 3.23
CA ASP A 234 -0.86 -21.68 3.41
C ASP A 234 -1.98 -20.64 3.32
N SER A 235 -1.85 -19.55 4.05
CA SER A 235 -2.88 -18.49 4.05
C SER A 235 -3.06 -17.86 2.68
N LEU A 236 -1.97 -17.61 1.94
CA LEU A 236 -2.04 -17.03 0.60
C LEU A 236 -2.52 -18.03 -0.45
N GLN A 237 -2.20 -19.32 -0.31
CA GLN A 237 -2.76 -20.37 -1.17
C GLN A 237 -4.27 -20.38 -1.06
N ARG A 238 -4.81 -20.35 0.15
CA ARG A 238 -6.25 -20.25 0.39
C ARG A 238 -6.84 -18.97 -0.21
N ALA A 239 -6.15 -17.82 -0.08
CA ALA A 239 -6.59 -16.56 -0.70
C ALA A 239 -6.69 -16.68 -2.23
N VAL A 240 -5.73 -17.33 -2.88
CA VAL A 240 -5.72 -17.57 -4.33
C VAL A 240 -6.81 -18.57 -4.76
N ILE A 241 -7.10 -19.57 -3.93
CA ILE A 241 -8.21 -20.52 -4.18
C ILE A 241 -9.56 -19.80 -4.09
N THR A 242 -9.71 -18.92 -3.10
CA THR A 242 -10.96 -18.17 -2.86
C THR A 242 -11.24 -17.15 -3.97
N ASP A 243 -10.22 -16.42 -4.42
CA ASP A 243 -10.32 -15.51 -5.56
C ASP A 243 -9.20 -15.77 -6.58
N PRO A 244 -9.43 -16.68 -7.53
CA PRO A 244 -8.44 -17.02 -8.55
C PRO A 244 -8.11 -15.88 -9.51
N ALA A 245 -8.95 -14.84 -9.58
CA ALA A 245 -8.75 -13.68 -10.45
C ALA A 245 -7.95 -12.55 -9.77
N ASP A 246 -7.73 -12.62 -8.45
CA ASP A 246 -6.92 -11.64 -7.75
C ASP A 246 -5.43 -11.80 -8.08
N ALA A 247 -4.98 -10.97 -9.02
CA ALA A 247 -3.58 -10.96 -9.47
C ALA A 247 -2.61 -10.56 -8.35
N TYR A 248 -3.02 -9.74 -7.37
CA TYR A 248 -2.17 -9.28 -6.29
C TYR A 248 -1.87 -10.42 -5.30
N ASN A 249 -2.91 -11.10 -4.83
CA ASN A 249 -2.77 -12.26 -3.94
C ASN A 249 -1.92 -13.35 -4.60
N ARG A 250 -2.18 -13.64 -5.88
CA ARG A 250 -1.44 -14.63 -6.66
C ARG A 250 0.03 -14.26 -6.83
N ALA A 251 0.34 -13.00 -7.13
CA ALA A 251 1.72 -12.51 -7.26
C ALA A 251 2.49 -12.62 -5.94
N TYR A 252 1.84 -12.29 -4.82
CA TYR A 252 2.45 -12.41 -3.50
C TYR A 252 2.66 -13.86 -3.08
N TYR A 253 1.68 -14.72 -3.34
CA TYR A 253 1.81 -16.18 -3.15
C TYR A 253 3.01 -16.74 -3.91
N ALA A 254 3.14 -16.39 -5.20
CA ALA A 254 4.26 -16.79 -6.03
C ALA A 254 5.61 -16.31 -5.47
N LYS A 255 5.69 -15.07 -4.98
CA LYS A 255 6.88 -14.53 -4.31
C LYS A 255 7.28 -15.39 -3.11
N LEU A 256 6.33 -15.74 -2.23
CA LEU A 256 6.63 -16.52 -1.03
C LEU A 256 7.03 -17.97 -1.38
N LEU A 257 6.42 -18.56 -2.38
CA LEU A 257 6.85 -19.87 -2.92
C LEU A 257 8.30 -19.82 -3.41
N ALA A 258 8.68 -18.77 -4.14
CA ALA A 258 10.05 -18.62 -4.63
C ALA A 258 11.05 -18.42 -3.48
N ILE A 259 10.69 -17.64 -2.46
CA ILE A 259 11.50 -17.43 -1.25
C ILE A 259 11.67 -18.74 -0.48
N SER A 260 10.65 -19.60 -0.42
CA SER A 260 10.76 -20.94 0.21
C SER A 260 11.62 -21.93 -0.58
N GLY A 261 12.07 -21.56 -1.77
CA GLY A 261 12.82 -22.41 -2.69
C GLY A 261 11.95 -23.22 -3.66
N ASN A 262 10.63 -23.15 -3.55
CA ASN A 262 9.70 -23.83 -4.46
C ASN A 262 9.49 -23.02 -5.75
N THR A 263 10.56 -22.82 -6.50
CA THR A 263 10.53 -22.03 -7.74
C THR A 263 9.70 -22.70 -8.86
N ALA A 264 9.58 -24.02 -8.83
CA ALA A 264 8.79 -24.78 -9.78
C ALA A 264 7.28 -24.43 -9.68
N ALA A 265 6.76 -24.33 -8.47
CA ALA A 265 5.38 -23.87 -8.23
C ALA A 265 5.21 -22.35 -8.36
N ALA A 266 6.24 -21.58 -8.00
CA ALA A 266 6.19 -20.12 -8.02
C ALA A 266 6.03 -19.54 -9.43
N LYS A 267 6.77 -20.07 -10.40
CA LYS A 267 6.86 -19.49 -11.76
C LYS A 267 5.52 -19.48 -12.50
N PRO A 268 4.72 -20.56 -12.56
CA PRO A 268 3.41 -20.53 -13.21
C PRO A 268 2.42 -19.58 -12.51
N GLU A 269 2.45 -19.48 -11.18
CA GLU A 269 1.60 -18.55 -10.43
C GLU A 269 1.95 -17.09 -10.72
N ALA A 270 3.23 -16.75 -10.73
CA ALA A 270 3.69 -15.40 -11.07
C ALA A 270 3.33 -15.03 -12.53
N ALA A 271 3.53 -15.95 -13.48
CA ALA A 271 3.15 -15.74 -14.87
C ALA A 271 1.64 -15.54 -15.02
N GLN A 272 0.82 -16.28 -14.28
CA GLN A 272 -0.63 -16.11 -14.29
C GLN A 272 -1.04 -14.77 -13.69
N ALA A 273 -0.41 -14.33 -12.60
CA ALA A 273 -0.67 -13.00 -12.03
C ALA A 273 -0.40 -11.88 -13.03
N ALA A 274 0.73 -11.94 -13.74
CA ALA A 274 1.08 -10.96 -14.77
C ALA A 274 0.12 -10.99 -15.97
N ARG A 275 -0.41 -12.17 -16.35
CA ARG A 275 -1.46 -12.28 -17.39
C ARG A 275 -2.78 -11.67 -16.96
N LEU A 276 -3.20 -11.89 -15.71
CA LEU A 276 -4.44 -11.33 -15.15
C LEU A 276 -4.41 -9.80 -15.09
N ALA A 277 -3.23 -9.24 -14.80
CA ALA A 277 -3.06 -7.80 -14.62
C ALA A 277 -1.79 -7.28 -15.32
N PRO A 278 -1.73 -7.24 -16.66
CA PRO A 278 -0.52 -6.92 -17.41
C PRO A 278 -0.05 -5.46 -17.25
N ASN A 279 -0.92 -4.58 -16.80
CA ASN A 279 -0.63 -3.18 -16.49
C ASN A 279 -0.47 -2.92 -14.98
N ASN A 280 -0.48 -3.96 -14.15
CA ASN A 280 -0.22 -3.82 -12.72
C ASN A 280 1.29 -3.99 -12.48
N PRO A 281 2.01 -2.93 -12.05
CA PRO A 281 3.46 -2.99 -11.85
C PRO A 281 3.87 -4.03 -10.81
N TYR A 282 3.04 -4.30 -9.79
CA TYR A 282 3.33 -5.30 -8.78
C TYR A 282 3.27 -6.72 -9.36
N ALA A 283 2.19 -7.07 -10.05
CA ALA A 283 2.03 -8.41 -10.62
C ALA A 283 3.14 -8.73 -11.64
N VAL A 284 3.41 -7.78 -12.54
CA VAL A 284 4.48 -7.90 -13.54
C VAL A 284 5.86 -7.97 -12.87
N GLY A 285 6.12 -7.10 -11.90
CA GLY A 285 7.39 -7.05 -11.20
C GLY A 285 7.68 -8.31 -10.37
N GLN A 286 6.67 -8.86 -9.68
CA GLN A 286 6.83 -10.12 -8.95
C GLN A 286 7.09 -11.29 -9.88
N TYR A 287 6.53 -11.31 -11.10
CA TYR A 287 6.92 -12.30 -12.10
C TYR A 287 8.41 -12.18 -12.48
N GLY A 288 8.91 -10.94 -12.59
CA GLY A 288 10.34 -10.72 -12.79
C GLY A 288 11.21 -11.18 -11.61
N VAL A 289 10.80 -10.90 -10.36
CA VAL A 289 11.49 -11.36 -9.15
C VAL A 289 11.52 -12.89 -9.07
N VAL A 290 10.37 -13.54 -9.28
CA VAL A 290 10.28 -15.00 -9.28
C VAL A 290 11.15 -15.62 -10.39
N SER A 291 11.17 -14.99 -11.58
CA SER A 291 12.02 -15.43 -12.69
C SER A 291 13.50 -15.32 -12.35
N TYR A 292 13.93 -14.22 -11.69
CA TYR A 292 15.29 -14.08 -11.17
C TYR A 292 15.67 -15.20 -10.20
N LEU A 293 14.81 -15.46 -9.21
CA LEU A 293 15.02 -16.53 -8.22
C LEU A 293 15.01 -17.93 -8.86
N SER A 294 14.29 -18.08 -9.97
CA SER A 294 14.24 -19.32 -10.78
C SER A 294 15.38 -19.45 -11.79
N ARG A 295 16.36 -18.52 -11.77
CA ARG A 295 17.50 -18.47 -12.69
C ARG A 295 17.10 -18.34 -14.17
N ASP A 296 16.06 -17.55 -14.45
CA ASP A 296 15.64 -17.16 -15.78
C ASP A 296 15.90 -15.64 -15.97
N PRO A 297 17.14 -15.25 -16.29
CA PRO A 297 17.53 -13.85 -16.36
C PRO A 297 16.85 -13.09 -17.51
N VAL A 298 16.47 -13.78 -18.59
CA VAL A 298 15.83 -13.18 -19.75
C VAL A 298 14.42 -12.69 -19.39
N THR A 299 13.59 -13.61 -18.85
CA THR A 299 12.24 -13.23 -18.38
C THR A 299 12.31 -12.24 -17.23
N ALA A 300 13.24 -12.43 -16.29
CA ALA A 300 13.41 -11.52 -15.15
C ALA A 300 13.66 -10.08 -15.61
N ARG A 301 14.61 -9.86 -16.53
CA ARG A 301 14.93 -8.54 -17.06
C ARG A 301 13.75 -7.91 -17.78
N ALA A 302 13.08 -8.66 -18.65
CA ALA A 302 11.93 -8.18 -19.41
C ALA A 302 10.82 -7.68 -18.47
N GLN A 303 10.43 -8.51 -17.50
CA GLN A 303 9.32 -8.21 -16.59
C GLN A 303 9.66 -7.10 -15.59
N LEU A 304 10.86 -7.10 -15.01
CA LEU A 304 11.29 -6.03 -14.11
C LEU A 304 11.38 -4.68 -14.83
N THR A 305 11.91 -4.65 -16.07
CA THR A 305 11.96 -3.44 -16.87
C THR A 305 10.56 -2.91 -17.20
N GLN A 306 9.61 -3.80 -17.51
CA GLN A 306 8.21 -3.40 -17.70
C GLN A 306 7.61 -2.84 -16.40
N ALA A 307 7.84 -3.48 -15.29
CA ALA A 307 7.29 -3.06 -13.99
C ALA A 307 7.78 -1.67 -13.57
N VAL A 308 9.09 -1.37 -13.73
CA VAL A 308 9.62 -0.03 -13.40
C VAL A 308 9.23 1.05 -14.41
N ARG A 309 8.82 0.69 -15.62
CA ARG A 309 8.20 1.62 -16.58
C ARG A 309 6.76 1.95 -16.20
N LEU A 310 6.00 0.98 -15.70
CA LEU A 310 4.61 1.16 -15.25
C LEU A 310 4.54 2.03 -14.01
N ASP A 311 5.44 1.83 -13.05
CA ASP A 311 5.54 2.66 -11.84
C ASP A 311 7.02 2.77 -11.39
N PRO A 312 7.69 3.87 -11.70
CA PRO A 312 9.12 4.03 -11.43
C PRO A 312 9.47 4.36 -9.98
N LEU A 313 8.49 4.59 -9.10
CA LEU A 313 8.76 5.07 -7.74
C LEU A 313 8.29 4.12 -6.64
N ARG A 314 7.29 3.31 -6.93
CA ARG A 314 6.55 2.58 -5.92
C ARG A 314 7.25 1.33 -5.39
N TYR A 315 8.03 0.66 -6.24
CA TYR A 315 8.60 -0.65 -5.94
C TYR A 315 10.12 -0.65 -6.14
N PRO A 316 10.88 -0.08 -5.19
CA PRO A 316 12.35 0.00 -5.30
C PRO A 316 13.02 -1.37 -5.38
N GLU A 317 12.37 -2.43 -4.90
CA GLU A 317 12.86 -3.81 -5.00
C GLU A 317 13.10 -4.25 -6.47
N PHE A 318 12.34 -3.72 -7.42
CA PHE A 318 12.51 -4.10 -8.83
C PHE A 318 13.81 -3.55 -9.41
N TYR A 319 14.21 -2.35 -9.01
CA TYR A 319 15.54 -1.81 -9.34
C TYR A 319 16.67 -2.60 -8.67
N TYR A 320 16.47 -3.07 -7.45
CA TYR A 320 17.44 -3.94 -6.78
C TYR A 320 17.67 -5.22 -7.58
N PHE A 321 16.61 -5.90 -8.03
CA PHE A 321 16.76 -7.12 -8.83
C PHE A 321 17.30 -6.85 -10.23
N LEU A 322 16.99 -5.72 -10.86
CA LEU A 322 17.64 -5.28 -12.11
C LEU A 322 19.14 -5.09 -11.89
N GLY A 323 19.53 -4.37 -10.84
CA GLY A 323 20.93 -4.16 -10.52
C GLY A 323 21.70 -5.44 -10.19
N ARG A 324 21.02 -6.44 -9.60
CA ARG A 324 21.58 -7.79 -9.39
C ARG A 324 21.80 -8.53 -10.70
N LEU A 325 20.83 -8.47 -11.63
CA LEU A 325 20.97 -9.02 -12.98
C LEU A 325 22.12 -8.37 -13.75
N ASP A 326 22.30 -7.06 -13.59
CA ASP A 326 23.38 -6.32 -14.26
C ASP A 326 24.75 -6.69 -13.68
N LEU A 327 24.85 -6.87 -12.33
CA LEU A 327 26.05 -7.37 -11.68
C LEU A 327 26.43 -8.78 -12.16
N ASP A 328 25.44 -9.67 -12.32
CA ASP A 328 25.65 -11.04 -12.78
C ASP A 328 26.06 -11.07 -14.25
N ALA A 329 25.60 -10.11 -15.07
CA ALA A 329 25.98 -9.92 -16.47
C ALA A 329 27.28 -9.15 -16.66
N GLY A 330 27.86 -8.55 -15.61
CA GLY A 330 29.09 -7.75 -15.67
C GLY A 330 28.86 -6.32 -16.17
N ASP A 331 27.62 -5.89 -16.37
CA ASP A 331 27.28 -4.48 -16.72
C ASP A 331 27.30 -3.62 -15.44
N LEU A 332 28.51 -3.19 -15.05
CA LEU A 332 28.71 -2.42 -13.84
C LEU A 332 28.07 -1.02 -13.89
N LYS A 333 27.91 -0.44 -15.09
CA LYS A 333 27.27 0.86 -15.25
C LYS A 333 25.79 0.75 -14.91
N ALA A 334 25.06 -0.13 -15.57
CA ALA A 334 23.64 -0.37 -15.30
C ALA A 334 23.42 -0.85 -13.85
N ALA A 335 24.32 -1.71 -13.33
CA ALA A 335 24.26 -2.17 -11.95
C ALA A 335 24.31 -1.02 -10.94
N ARG A 336 25.28 -0.08 -11.10
CA ARG A 336 25.42 1.11 -10.25
C ARG A 336 24.18 1.99 -10.32
N GLU A 337 23.66 2.25 -11.52
CA GLU A 337 22.46 3.07 -11.74
C GLU A 337 21.24 2.45 -11.04
N ASN A 338 20.95 1.18 -11.30
CA ASN A 338 19.78 0.49 -10.72
C ASN A 338 19.89 0.33 -9.20
N LEU A 339 21.04 -0.08 -8.67
CA LEU A 339 21.23 -0.23 -7.22
C LEU A 339 21.20 1.12 -6.50
N THR A 340 21.75 2.19 -7.07
CA THR A 340 21.64 3.53 -6.51
C THR A 340 20.17 3.95 -6.42
N ARG A 341 19.40 3.70 -7.48
CA ARG A 341 17.97 4.03 -7.49
C ARG A 341 17.18 3.21 -6.46
N ALA A 342 17.46 1.91 -6.35
CA ALA A 342 16.87 1.05 -5.33
C ALA A 342 17.13 1.58 -3.90
N VAL A 343 18.39 1.94 -3.62
CA VAL A 343 18.80 2.46 -2.30
C VAL A 343 18.22 3.85 -2.03
N ALA A 344 18.12 4.71 -3.04
CA ALA A 344 17.54 6.05 -2.89
C ALA A 344 16.03 6.02 -2.60
N LEU A 345 15.30 5.07 -3.19
CA LEU A 345 13.86 4.93 -3.02
C LEU A 345 13.46 4.09 -1.81
N GLY A 346 14.32 3.14 -1.38
CA GLY A 346 13.97 2.19 -0.32
C GLY A 346 15.16 1.74 0.56
N SER A 347 15.93 2.67 1.10
CA SER A 347 17.25 2.47 1.69
C SER A 347 17.35 1.72 3.04
N THR A 348 16.35 1.00 3.47
CA THR A 348 16.33 0.38 4.81
C THR A 348 16.98 -1.02 4.86
N THR A 349 17.49 -1.54 3.75
CA THR A 349 18.01 -2.91 3.66
C THR A 349 19.52 -2.92 3.52
N ALA A 350 20.23 -3.48 4.50
CA ALA A 350 21.69 -3.63 4.46
C ALA A 350 22.17 -4.40 3.22
N GLU A 351 21.40 -5.37 2.76
CA GLU A 351 21.68 -6.16 1.57
C GLU A 351 21.77 -5.30 0.30
N TRP A 352 20.83 -4.38 0.09
CA TRP A 352 20.83 -3.54 -1.11
C TRP A 352 22.04 -2.62 -1.15
N ILE A 353 22.38 -2.04 0.02
CA ILE A 353 23.56 -1.18 0.16
C ILE A 353 24.85 -1.98 -0.04
N TYR A 354 24.90 -3.23 0.44
CA TYR A 354 26.03 -4.13 0.19
C TYR A 354 26.23 -4.36 -1.32
N TYR A 355 25.16 -4.68 -2.07
CA TYR A 355 25.27 -4.90 -3.52
C TYR A 355 25.66 -3.63 -4.28
N LEU A 356 25.22 -2.47 -3.81
CA LEU A 356 25.71 -1.20 -4.33
C LEU A 356 27.22 -1.06 -4.09
N GLY A 357 27.69 -1.36 -2.88
CA GLY A 357 29.14 -1.42 -2.57
C GLY A 357 29.89 -2.39 -3.46
N LEU A 358 29.36 -3.60 -3.66
CA LEU A 358 29.94 -4.62 -4.52
C LEU A 358 30.05 -4.16 -5.98
N SER A 359 29.09 -3.36 -6.48
CA SER A 359 29.15 -2.79 -7.82
C SER A 359 30.29 -1.78 -7.99
N TYR A 360 30.68 -1.10 -6.92
CA TYR A 360 31.85 -0.21 -6.90
C TYR A 360 33.16 -0.96 -6.68
N GLU A 361 33.16 -2.06 -5.89
CA GLU A 361 34.34 -2.90 -5.67
C GLU A 361 34.83 -3.54 -6.98
N ARG A 362 33.89 -3.92 -7.86
CA ARG A 362 34.20 -4.57 -9.13
C ARG A 362 34.64 -3.57 -10.18
N GLY A 363 35.60 -3.99 -11.05
CA GLY A 363 35.96 -3.34 -12.30
C GLY A 363 35.57 -4.21 -13.48
N ALA A 364 35.20 -3.60 -14.62
CA ALA A 364 34.96 -4.30 -15.88
C ALA A 364 35.20 -3.36 -17.07
N GLY A 365 35.99 -3.79 -18.00
CA GLY A 365 36.34 -3.00 -19.19
C GLY A 365 36.95 -1.64 -18.81
N ALA A 366 36.34 -0.56 -19.30
CA ALA A 366 36.77 0.82 -19.01
C ALA A 366 36.32 1.31 -17.59
N ILE A 367 35.51 0.56 -16.88
CA ILE A 367 35.00 0.93 -15.54
C ILE A 367 35.97 0.44 -14.48
N ALA A 368 36.76 1.37 -13.90
CA ALA A 368 37.64 1.07 -12.80
C ALA A 368 36.88 0.80 -11.48
N PRO A 369 37.43 -0.01 -10.58
CA PRO A 369 36.94 -0.13 -9.22
C PRO A 369 37.01 1.21 -8.49
N ASP A 370 36.01 1.51 -7.68
CA ASP A 370 35.99 2.66 -6.78
C ASP A 370 35.96 2.12 -5.33
N ARG A 371 37.16 1.84 -4.78
CA ARG A 371 37.32 1.26 -3.45
C ARG A 371 36.77 2.17 -2.34
N LEU A 372 36.84 3.50 -2.52
CA LEU A 372 36.32 4.43 -1.53
C LEU A 372 34.81 4.32 -1.42
N LYS A 373 34.08 4.40 -2.55
CA LYS A 373 32.63 4.22 -2.56
C LYS A 373 32.19 2.82 -2.14
N ALA A 374 32.96 1.81 -2.50
CA ALA A 374 32.68 0.44 -2.04
C ALA A 374 32.74 0.37 -0.50
N ARG A 375 33.80 0.90 0.10
CA ARG A 375 34.00 0.98 1.54
C ARG A 375 32.87 1.74 2.23
N GLU A 376 32.54 2.94 1.77
CA GLU A 376 31.43 3.75 2.31
C GLU A 376 30.11 2.99 2.34
N ASN A 377 29.79 2.27 1.27
CA ASN A 377 28.55 1.48 1.22
C ASN A 377 28.60 0.27 2.14
N TYR A 378 29.72 -0.42 2.28
CA TYR A 378 29.84 -1.52 3.24
C TYR A 378 29.72 -1.03 4.69
N GLU A 379 30.31 0.11 5.03
CA GLU A 379 30.15 0.74 6.34
C GLU A 379 28.68 1.14 6.60
N ARG A 380 28.00 1.71 5.60
CA ARG A 380 26.56 2.01 5.69
C ARG A 380 25.71 0.75 5.89
N ALA A 381 26.02 -0.33 5.19
CA ALA A 381 25.31 -1.61 5.36
C ALA A 381 25.48 -2.15 6.79
N LEU A 382 26.68 -2.03 7.37
CA LEU A 382 26.97 -2.46 8.75
C LEU A 382 26.35 -1.54 9.80
N LYS A 383 26.14 -0.26 9.51
CA LYS A 383 25.36 0.63 10.39
C LYS A 383 23.90 0.17 10.51
N LEU A 384 23.33 -0.38 9.44
CA LEU A 384 21.96 -0.93 9.45
C LEU A 384 21.89 -2.32 10.06
N ASN A 385 22.85 -3.16 9.75
CA ASN A 385 22.97 -4.52 10.29
C ASN A 385 24.44 -4.82 10.64
N PRO A 386 24.84 -4.65 11.91
CA PRO A 386 26.20 -4.90 12.36
C PRO A 386 26.69 -6.33 12.12
N ASP A 387 25.76 -7.30 12.01
CA ASP A 387 26.08 -8.71 11.82
C ASP A 387 26.08 -9.16 10.37
N TYR A 388 25.97 -8.25 9.41
CA TYR A 388 25.94 -8.60 7.99
C TYR A 388 27.32 -9.03 7.49
N ALA A 389 27.58 -10.35 7.51
CA ALA A 389 28.89 -10.96 7.24
C ALA A 389 29.48 -10.54 5.89
N LEU A 390 28.66 -10.47 4.82
CA LEU A 390 29.15 -10.11 3.49
C LEU A 390 29.73 -8.68 3.43
N ALA A 391 29.16 -7.73 4.19
CA ALA A 391 29.69 -6.39 4.23
C ALA A 391 30.98 -6.30 5.05
N ARG A 392 31.15 -7.09 6.12
CA ARG A 392 32.42 -7.22 6.84
C ARG A 392 33.54 -7.78 5.96
N GLU A 393 33.23 -8.85 5.21
CA GLU A 393 34.16 -9.42 4.23
C GLU A 393 34.49 -8.41 3.11
N GLY A 394 33.50 -7.66 2.62
CA GLY A 394 33.69 -6.61 1.64
C GLY A 394 34.65 -5.53 2.13
N LEU A 395 34.53 -5.06 3.39
CA LEU A 395 35.45 -4.11 3.97
C LEU A 395 36.88 -4.62 4.03
N THR A 396 37.11 -5.91 4.29
CA THR A 396 38.46 -6.48 4.29
C THR A 396 39.10 -6.50 2.91
N ARG A 397 38.30 -6.67 1.85
CA ARG A 397 38.80 -6.68 0.47
C ARG A 397 39.14 -5.29 -0.08
N VAL A 398 38.53 -4.22 0.47
CA VAL A 398 38.71 -2.83 -0.03
C VAL A 398 39.55 -1.94 0.94
N ARG A 399 40.16 -2.56 1.95
CA ARG A 399 41.14 -1.91 2.83
C ARG A 399 42.39 -1.46 2.13
#